data_686a5759595b554ecac7094883f5198a
#
_entry.id   686a5759595b554ecac7094883f5198a
#
_cell.length_a   1.000
_cell.length_b   1.000
_cell.length_c   1.000
_cell.angle_alpha   90.00
_cell.angle_beta   90.00
_cell.angle_gamma   90.00
#
_symmetry.space_group_name_H-M   'P 1'
#
loop_
_entity.id
_entity.type
_entity.pdbx_description
1 polymer ?
#
loop_
_entity_poly.entity_id
_entity_poly.type
_entity_poly.pdbx_seq_one_letter_code
_entity_poly.pdbx_strand_id
1 'polypeptide(L)'
;MRFIHMADVHLGAVPDSGCPWSAFRENEIWETFVRVIDQIREEKIELLLIAGDLFHRQPLPSQTERVSQLFASIPDTEVVWMAGSHDYLREDSAYRKMKWTKNVHGFLSEKPEVISLEKLHTKVYGCSYEHPEVTEAIYSSIRPEDQPGIHILLAYGGDETHIPMKKEDGAGFDYVALGYRHIPGVLVENQMAYAGSPEPIRLEETGTHGVVYGEITEDEQGQYHTP
;
A
#
# COMPACT_ATOMS: atom_id res chain seq x y z
N MET A 1 4.33 0.90 -17.58
CA MET A 1 4.79 0.65 -16.18
C MET A 1 3.94 -0.44 -15.56
N ARG A 2 4.57 -1.51 -15.04
CA ARG A 2 3.89 -2.58 -14.32
C ARG A 2 4.02 -2.36 -12.83
N PHE A 3 2.96 -2.58 -12.09
CA PHE A 3 2.96 -2.36 -10.65
C PHE A 3 2.22 -3.47 -9.90
N ILE A 4 2.58 -3.63 -8.64
CA ILE A 4 1.81 -4.38 -7.65
C ILE A 4 1.28 -3.40 -6.61
N HIS A 5 0.00 -3.52 -6.30
CA HIS A 5 -0.66 -2.81 -5.21
C HIS A 5 -1.09 -3.84 -4.16
N MET A 6 -0.60 -3.68 -2.95
CA MET A 6 -0.97 -4.46 -1.76
C MET A 6 -1.39 -3.55 -0.62
N ALA A 7 -2.15 -4.09 0.31
CA ALA A 7 -2.58 -3.41 1.53
C ALA A 7 -2.84 -4.46 2.62
N ASP A 8 -3.03 -4.01 3.84
CA ASP A 8 -3.53 -4.85 4.94
C ASP A 8 -2.76 -6.18 5.07
N VAL A 9 -1.42 -6.11 4.97
CA VAL A 9 -0.54 -7.30 5.02
C VAL A 9 -0.49 -7.87 6.43
N HIS A 10 -0.57 -7.00 7.44
CA HIS A 10 -0.61 -7.35 8.85
C HIS A 10 0.52 -8.28 9.31
N LEU A 11 1.76 -7.99 8.90
CA LEU A 11 2.94 -8.73 9.37
C LEU A 11 2.97 -8.76 10.90
N GLY A 12 3.13 -9.96 11.47
CA GLY A 12 3.10 -10.20 12.91
C GLY A 12 1.70 -10.36 13.50
N ALA A 13 0.65 -10.45 12.67
CA ALA A 13 -0.64 -10.96 13.13
C ALA A 13 -0.53 -12.44 13.48
N VAL A 14 -1.31 -12.87 14.48
CA VAL A 14 -1.47 -14.27 14.88
C VAL A 14 -2.95 -14.62 14.76
N PRO A 15 -3.43 -14.89 13.54
CA PRO A 15 -4.82 -15.26 13.31
C PRO A 15 -5.21 -16.53 14.08
N ASP A 16 -6.51 -16.69 14.31
CA ASP A 16 -7.09 -17.86 14.97
C ASP A 16 -6.49 -18.17 16.36
N SER A 17 -6.15 -17.11 17.11
CA SER A 17 -5.56 -17.23 18.45
C SER A 17 -6.36 -18.20 19.34
N GLY A 18 -5.66 -19.20 19.89
CA GLY A 18 -6.27 -20.27 20.68
C GLY A 18 -6.56 -21.55 19.88
N CYS A 19 -6.43 -21.54 18.55
CA CYS A 19 -6.50 -22.74 17.73
C CYS A 19 -5.12 -23.43 17.60
N PRO A 20 -5.06 -24.76 17.43
CA PRO A 20 -3.78 -25.48 17.31
C PRO A 20 -2.91 -25.05 16.11
N TRP A 21 -3.52 -24.50 15.06
CA TRP A 21 -2.84 -24.03 13.84
C TRP A 21 -2.41 -22.57 13.89
N SER A 22 -2.84 -21.81 14.88
CA SER A 22 -2.55 -20.36 15.02
C SER A 22 -1.06 -20.02 14.88
N ALA A 23 -0.17 -20.86 15.44
CA ALA A 23 1.28 -20.64 15.34
C ALA A 23 1.83 -20.73 13.90
N PHE A 24 1.14 -21.41 12.99
CA PHE A 24 1.53 -21.50 11.58
C PHE A 24 1.06 -20.27 10.79
N ARG A 25 -0.07 -19.66 11.19
CA ARG A 25 -0.68 -18.52 10.48
C ARG A 25 0.22 -17.30 10.44
N GLU A 26 0.92 -17.00 11.53
CA GLU A 26 1.90 -15.90 11.54
C GLU A 26 3.00 -16.09 10.49
N ASN A 27 3.52 -17.32 10.38
CA ASN A 27 4.54 -17.63 9.39
C ASN A 27 4.00 -17.57 7.96
N GLU A 28 2.78 -18.04 7.70
CA GLU A 28 2.14 -17.99 6.38
C GLU A 28 2.01 -16.55 5.86
N ILE A 29 1.64 -15.58 6.72
CA ILE A 29 1.59 -14.16 6.36
C ILE A 29 2.98 -13.66 5.91
N TRP A 30 4.03 -14.00 6.65
CA TRP A 30 5.40 -13.65 6.25
C TRP A 30 5.84 -14.34 4.97
N GLU A 31 5.50 -15.61 4.80
CA GLU A 31 5.83 -16.37 3.59
C GLU A 31 5.12 -15.83 2.35
N THR A 32 3.86 -15.43 2.49
CA THR A 32 3.11 -14.78 1.41
C THR A 32 3.71 -13.44 1.04
N PHE A 33 4.11 -12.61 2.02
CA PHE A 33 4.82 -11.38 1.74
C PHE A 33 6.13 -11.61 1.00
N VAL A 34 6.93 -12.59 1.42
CA VAL A 34 8.18 -12.97 0.73
C VAL A 34 7.91 -13.43 -0.69
N ARG A 35 6.88 -14.28 -0.91
CA ARG A 35 6.48 -14.71 -2.27
C ARG A 35 6.13 -13.54 -3.18
N VAL A 36 5.44 -12.52 -2.68
CA VAL A 36 5.16 -11.30 -3.47
C VAL A 36 6.45 -10.58 -3.84
N ILE A 37 7.40 -10.45 -2.90
CA ILE A 37 8.73 -9.84 -3.20
C ILE A 37 9.50 -10.66 -4.25
N ASP A 38 9.44 -11.99 -4.17
CA ASP A 38 10.06 -12.86 -5.17
C ASP A 38 9.40 -12.73 -6.54
N GLN A 39 8.06 -12.66 -6.60
CA GLN A 39 7.32 -12.40 -7.84
C GLN A 39 7.69 -11.04 -8.45
N ILE A 40 7.79 -9.98 -7.63
CA ILE A 40 8.23 -8.65 -8.08
C ILE A 40 9.59 -8.75 -8.79
N ARG A 41 10.52 -9.49 -8.22
CA ARG A 41 11.86 -9.69 -8.78
C ARG A 41 11.83 -10.47 -10.09
N GLU A 42 11.07 -11.58 -10.13
CA GLU A 42 10.97 -12.48 -11.30
C GLU A 42 10.30 -11.78 -12.48
N GLU A 43 9.21 -11.06 -12.22
CA GLU A 43 8.43 -10.37 -13.24
C GLU A 43 8.96 -8.97 -13.56
N LYS A 44 9.99 -8.51 -12.84
CA LYS A 44 10.59 -7.17 -13.01
C LYS A 44 9.55 -6.06 -12.88
N ILE A 45 8.78 -6.11 -11.83
CA ILE A 45 7.78 -5.09 -11.49
C ILE A 45 8.49 -3.77 -11.17
N GLU A 46 8.03 -2.67 -11.74
CA GLU A 46 8.70 -1.37 -11.63
C GLU A 46 8.27 -0.59 -10.40
N LEU A 47 7.02 -0.83 -9.90
CA LEU A 47 6.46 -0.11 -8.74
C LEU A 47 5.72 -1.06 -7.80
N LEU A 48 6.01 -0.96 -6.51
CA LEU A 48 5.25 -1.58 -5.43
C LEU A 48 4.56 -0.48 -4.61
N LEU A 49 3.23 -0.54 -4.55
CA LEU A 49 2.40 0.34 -3.73
C LEU A 49 1.90 -0.43 -2.50
N ILE A 50 2.11 0.13 -1.29
CA ILE A 50 1.64 -0.45 -0.03
C ILE A 50 0.70 0.53 0.65
N ALA A 51 -0.60 0.24 0.55
CA ALA A 51 -1.68 1.11 0.99
C ALA A 51 -2.10 0.82 2.45
N GLY A 52 -1.19 1.03 3.40
CA GLY A 52 -1.43 0.93 4.83
C GLY A 52 -1.39 -0.48 5.42
N ASP A 53 -1.33 -0.54 6.73
CA ASP A 53 -1.36 -1.74 7.58
C ASP A 53 -0.39 -2.84 7.12
N LEU A 54 0.87 -2.44 6.83
CA LEU A 54 1.94 -3.39 6.56
C LEU A 54 2.21 -4.27 7.79
N PHE A 55 2.12 -3.70 8.99
CA PHE A 55 2.25 -4.43 10.25
C PHE A 55 0.94 -4.43 11.04
N HIS A 56 0.67 -5.54 11.71
CA HIS A 56 -0.54 -5.71 12.53
C HIS A 56 -0.59 -4.83 13.79
N ARG A 57 0.56 -4.35 14.22
CA ARG A 57 0.75 -3.45 15.38
C ARG A 57 1.95 -2.57 15.14
N GLN A 58 2.25 -1.69 16.07
CA GLN A 58 3.50 -0.92 16.04
C GLN A 58 4.69 -1.87 15.81
N PRO A 59 5.43 -1.73 14.70
CA PRO A 59 6.46 -2.69 14.36
C PRO A 59 7.65 -2.62 15.31
N LEU A 60 8.22 -3.79 15.59
CA LEU A 60 9.51 -3.88 16.27
C LEU A 60 10.65 -3.50 15.29
N PRO A 61 11.77 -2.95 15.80
CA PRO A 61 12.95 -2.66 14.94
C PRO A 61 13.42 -3.85 14.11
N SER A 62 13.35 -5.07 14.63
CA SER A 62 13.72 -6.30 13.91
C SER A 62 12.78 -6.62 12.75
N GLN A 63 11.50 -6.28 12.88
CA GLN A 63 10.52 -6.48 11.81
C GLN A 63 10.72 -5.48 10.68
N THR A 64 10.92 -4.20 11.01
CA THR A 64 11.23 -3.17 9.99
C THR A 64 12.57 -3.44 9.31
N GLU A 65 13.58 -3.93 10.03
CA GLU A 65 14.86 -4.35 9.46
C GLU A 65 14.67 -5.50 8.44
N ARG A 66 13.90 -6.53 8.81
CA ARG A 66 13.59 -7.65 7.90
C ARG A 66 12.89 -7.17 6.63
N VAL A 67 11.90 -6.29 6.74
CA VAL A 67 11.22 -5.71 5.58
C VAL A 67 12.17 -4.86 4.75
N SER A 68 13.03 -4.06 5.38
CA SER A 68 14.04 -3.26 4.68
C SER A 68 15.02 -4.12 3.87
N GLN A 69 15.43 -5.28 4.39
CA GLN A 69 16.28 -6.23 3.66
C GLN A 69 15.54 -6.84 2.46
N LEU A 70 14.26 -7.15 2.59
CA LEU A 70 13.44 -7.63 1.47
C LEU A 70 13.32 -6.56 0.38
N PHE A 71 13.05 -5.30 0.73
CA PHE A 71 13.00 -4.21 -0.25
C PHE A 71 14.38 -3.93 -0.88
N ALA A 72 15.47 -4.08 -0.13
CA ALA A 72 16.83 -3.99 -0.67
C ALA A 72 17.15 -5.08 -1.71
N SER A 73 16.41 -6.20 -1.69
CA SER A 73 16.57 -7.30 -2.64
C SER A 73 15.90 -7.06 -4.00
N ILE A 74 15.12 -5.97 -4.13
CA ILE A 74 14.43 -5.53 -5.36
C ILE A 74 14.84 -4.08 -5.70
N PRO A 75 16.12 -3.79 -5.92
CA PRO A 75 16.63 -2.41 -6.02
C PRO A 75 16.16 -1.65 -7.26
N ASP A 76 15.67 -2.37 -8.27
CA ASP A 76 15.14 -1.79 -9.52
C ASP A 76 13.63 -1.47 -9.43
N THR A 77 12.97 -1.87 -8.34
CA THR A 77 11.56 -1.58 -8.06
C THR A 77 11.48 -0.38 -7.12
N GLU A 78 10.75 0.66 -7.51
CA GLU A 78 10.39 1.73 -6.59
C GLU A 78 9.30 1.23 -5.64
N VAL A 79 9.48 1.43 -4.34
CA VAL A 79 8.53 1.02 -3.30
C VAL A 79 7.95 2.27 -2.65
N VAL A 80 6.64 2.45 -2.72
CA VAL A 80 5.95 3.55 -2.03
C VAL A 80 5.01 2.97 -0.99
N TRP A 81 5.15 3.40 0.25
CA TRP A 81 4.34 2.93 1.36
C TRP A 81 3.73 4.07 2.16
N MET A 82 2.61 3.78 2.80
CA MET A 82 2.00 4.58 3.85
C MET A 82 1.66 3.71 5.05
N ALA A 83 1.62 4.29 6.24
CA ALA A 83 1.11 3.63 7.43
C ALA A 83 -0.42 3.75 7.49
N GLY A 84 -1.08 2.70 7.95
CA GLY A 84 -2.52 2.66 8.20
C GLY A 84 -2.86 2.83 9.69
N SER A 85 -4.01 2.32 10.09
CA SER A 85 -4.54 2.48 11.45
C SER A 85 -3.87 1.58 12.50
N HIS A 86 -3.35 0.43 12.11
CA HIS A 86 -2.68 -0.51 13.01
C HIS A 86 -1.22 -0.15 13.26
N ASP A 87 -0.53 0.35 12.24
CA ASP A 87 0.89 0.67 12.27
C ASP A 87 1.18 2.17 12.13
N TYR A 88 0.22 3.02 12.53
CA TYR A 88 0.31 4.48 12.44
C TYR A 88 1.63 5.06 12.97
N LEU A 89 2.05 6.20 12.43
CA LEU A 89 3.37 6.81 12.65
C LEU A 89 3.45 7.55 13.99
N ARG A 90 3.69 6.84 15.08
CA ARG A 90 4.05 7.44 16.36
C ARG A 90 5.39 8.18 16.27
N GLU A 91 5.65 9.11 17.20
CA GLU A 91 6.95 9.80 17.29
C GLU A 91 8.13 8.83 17.42
N ASP A 92 7.94 7.75 18.16
CA ASP A 92 8.95 6.72 18.42
C ASP A 92 8.91 5.54 17.45
N SER A 93 8.05 5.59 16.43
CA SER A 93 7.85 4.51 15.45
C SER A 93 9.16 4.02 14.84
N ALA A 94 9.28 2.71 14.68
CA ALA A 94 10.40 2.07 14.01
C ALA A 94 10.51 2.49 12.53
N TYR A 95 9.40 2.81 11.88
CA TYR A 95 9.38 3.38 10.52
C TYR A 95 10.21 4.66 10.41
N ARG A 96 10.06 5.60 11.37
CA ARG A 96 10.79 6.88 11.37
C ARG A 96 12.28 6.72 11.62
N LYS A 97 12.68 5.66 12.31
CA LYS A 97 14.08 5.38 12.68
C LYS A 97 14.82 4.55 11.64
N MET A 98 14.07 3.87 10.77
CA MET A 98 14.63 3.00 9.74
C MET A 98 15.33 3.83 8.65
N LYS A 99 16.54 3.39 8.29
CA LYS A 99 17.24 3.90 7.10
C LYS A 99 16.86 3.05 5.90
N TRP A 100 15.84 3.49 5.20
CA TRP A 100 15.38 2.81 3.99
C TRP A 100 16.41 2.92 2.86
N THR A 101 16.41 1.94 1.97
CA THR A 101 17.18 2.00 0.72
C THR A 101 16.62 3.07 -0.22
N LYS A 102 17.41 3.49 -1.21
CA LYS A 102 17.07 4.63 -2.09
C LYS A 102 15.79 4.44 -2.92
N ASN A 103 15.43 3.19 -3.15
CA ASN A 103 14.22 2.81 -3.88
C ASN A 103 12.96 2.74 -2.99
N VAL A 104 13.06 3.09 -1.71
CA VAL A 104 11.94 3.00 -0.75
C VAL A 104 11.54 4.38 -0.26
N HIS A 105 10.30 4.74 -0.48
CA HIS A 105 9.72 6.04 -0.18
C HIS A 105 8.49 5.85 0.72
N GLY A 106 8.42 6.59 1.81
CA GLY A 106 7.30 6.55 2.74
C GLY A 106 6.68 7.91 2.93
N PHE A 107 5.37 7.96 3.01
CA PHE A 107 4.67 9.13 3.54
C PHE A 107 4.91 9.19 5.04
N LEU A 108 5.43 10.31 5.54
CA LEU A 108 5.89 10.40 6.93
C LEU A 108 5.04 11.31 7.82
N SER A 109 3.92 11.80 7.29
CA SER A 109 2.97 12.62 8.04
C SER A 109 1.52 12.36 7.61
N GLU A 110 0.59 12.85 8.42
CA GLU A 110 -0.85 12.83 8.16
C GLU A 110 -1.28 13.93 7.16
N LYS A 111 -0.35 14.81 6.79
CA LYS A 111 -0.59 15.85 5.78
C LYS A 111 -0.37 15.26 4.38
N PRO A 112 -1.18 15.69 3.39
CA PRO A 112 -0.95 15.33 2.00
C PRO A 112 0.47 15.66 1.54
N GLU A 113 1.13 14.68 0.95
CA GLU A 113 2.47 14.79 0.38
C GLU A 113 2.48 14.20 -1.03
N VAL A 114 3.51 14.55 -1.82
CA VAL A 114 3.73 14.01 -3.16
C VAL A 114 5.13 13.40 -3.22
N ILE A 115 5.21 12.15 -3.64
CA ILE A 115 6.47 11.45 -3.90
C ILE A 115 6.66 11.39 -5.41
N SER A 116 7.75 12.01 -5.91
CA SER A 116 8.10 11.99 -7.33
C SER A 116 9.07 10.85 -7.64
N LEU A 117 8.66 9.97 -8.55
CA LEU A 117 9.45 8.84 -9.04
C LEU A 117 9.93 9.15 -10.46
N GLU A 118 11.02 9.92 -10.55
CA GLU A 118 11.51 10.48 -11.82
C GLU A 118 11.75 9.41 -12.90
N LYS A 119 12.29 8.25 -12.51
CA LYS A 119 12.57 7.14 -13.45
C LYS A 119 11.33 6.55 -14.09
N LEU A 120 10.19 6.66 -13.41
CA LEU A 120 8.90 6.11 -13.85
C LEU A 120 7.97 7.18 -14.43
N HIS A 121 8.41 8.44 -14.47
CA HIS A 121 7.55 9.59 -14.80
C HIS A 121 6.24 9.58 -14.00
N THR A 122 6.33 9.21 -12.72
CA THR A 122 5.17 8.96 -11.85
C THR A 122 5.22 9.84 -10.61
N LYS A 123 4.06 10.37 -10.24
CA LYS A 123 3.86 11.05 -8.94
C LYS A 123 2.85 10.27 -8.12
N VAL A 124 3.22 9.93 -6.90
CA VAL A 124 2.34 9.27 -5.94
C VAL A 124 1.93 10.26 -4.86
N TYR A 125 0.65 10.43 -4.68
CA TYR A 125 0.02 11.34 -3.72
C TYR A 125 -0.53 10.54 -2.55
N GLY A 126 -0.42 11.01 -1.33
CA GLY A 126 -0.94 10.32 -0.16
C GLY A 126 -0.54 10.97 1.14
N CYS A 127 -0.85 10.28 2.22
CA CYS A 127 -0.44 10.61 3.59
C CYS A 127 -0.46 9.35 4.44
N SER A 128 0.31 9.32 5.53
CA SER A 128 0.24 8.25 6.51
C SER A 128 -0.62 8.63 7.70
N TYR A 129 -1.15 7.65 8.38
CA TYR A 129 -1.79 7.85 9.68
C TYR A 129 -0.75 8.15 10.75
N GLU A 130 -0.99 9.17 11.58
CA GLU A 130 -0.24 9.47 12.82
C GLU A 130 -1.08 9.13 14.08
N HIS A 131 -2.35 8.77 13.86
CA HIS A 131 -3.32 8.35 14.88
C HIS A 131 -4.07 7.10 14.40
N PRO A 132 -4.61 6.28 15.32
CA PRO A 132 -5.35 5.07 14.92
C PRO A 132 -6.66 5.37 14.18
N GLU A 133 -7.23 6.55 14.41
CA GLU A 133 -8.47 7.01 13.78
C GLU A 133 -8.25 8.41 13.21
N VAL A 134 -8.69 8.63 11.98
CA VAL A 134 -8.62 9.91 11.27
C VAL A 134 -9.94 10.15 10.56
N THR A 135 -10.74 11.09 11.08
CA THR A 135 -12.10 11.36 10.61
C THR A 135 -12.17 12.46 9.56
N GLU A 136 -11.09 13.21 9.36
CA GLU A 136 -11.01 14.27 8.36
C GLU A 136 -10.96 13.68 6.94
N ALA A 137 -11.74 14.23 6.02
CA ALA A 137 -11.78 13.80 4.62
C ALA A 137 -10.58 14.35 3.82
N ILE A 138 -9.39 13.95 4.20
CA ILE A 138 -8.11 14.47 3.67
C ILE A 138 -8.01 14.29 2.15
N TYR A 139 -8.40 13.11 1.63
CA TYR A 139 -8.27 12.81 0.19
C TYR A 139 -9.15 13.70 -0.69
N SER A 140 -10.24 14.25 -0.15
CA SER A 140 -11.11 15.19 -0.89
C SER A 140 -10.40 16.48 -1.31
N SER A 141 -9.27 16.81 -0.68
CA SER A 141 -8.47 17.99 -0.98
C SER A 141 -7.33 17.74 -1.95
N ILE A 142 -6.96 16.47 -2.18
CA ILE A 142 -5.83 16.10 -3.02
C ILE A 142 -6.26 16.12 -4.50
N ARG A 143 -5.47 16.79 -5.34
CA ARG A 143 -5.66 16.80 -6.79
C ARG A 143 -4.33 16.52 -7.47
N PRO A 144 -4.33 15.76 -8.58
CA PRO A 144 -3.12 15.61 -9.38
C PRO A 144 -2.67 16.98 -9.92
N GLU A 145 -1.39 17.17 -10.02
CA GLU A 145 -0.82 18.34 -10.65
C GLU A 145 -1.13 18.34 -12.15
N ASP A 146 -1.31 19.52 -12.74
CA ASP A 146 -1.50 19.70 -14.19
C ASP A 146 -0.14 19.61 -14.92
N GLN A 147 0.46 18.43 -14.90
CA GLN A 147 1.74 18.12 -15.53
C GLN A 147 1.69 16.74 -16.17
N PRO A 148 2.43 16.52 -17.28
CA PRO A 148 2.53 15.20 -17.89
C PRO A 148 3.15 14.18 -16.91
N GLY A 149 2.67 12.95 -17.00
CA GLY A 149 3.15 11.84 -16.16
C GLY A 149 2.00 11.04 -15.59
N ILE A 150 2.34 9.96 -14.92
CA ILE A 150 1.37 9.09 -14.22
C ILE A 150 1.10 9.66 -12.83
N HIS A 151 -0.17 9.80 -12.48
CA HIS A 151 -0.62 10.31 -11.19
C HIS A 151 -1.37 9.22 -10.44
N ILE A 152 -0.82 8.78 -9.31
CA ILE A 152 -1.39 7.72 -8.47
C ILE A 152 -1.77 8.30 -7.10
N LEU A 153 -2.98 8.03 -6.63
CA LEU A 153 -3.36 8.28 -5.25
C LEU A 153 -3.19 6.99 -4.45
N LEU A 154 -2.34 7.02 -3.44
CA LEU A 154 -2.19 5.96 -2.44
C LEU A 154 -2.98 6.36 -1.20
N ALA A 155 -4.00 5.59 -0.83
CA ALA A 155 -4.95 5.95 0.20
C ALA A 155 -5.32 4.76 1.10
N TYR A 156 -5.62 5.06 2.35
CA TYR A 156 -6.08 4.08 3.33
C TYR A 156 -7.31 4.62 4.06
N GLY A 157 -8.39 3.83 4.11
CA GLY A 157 -9.63 4.22 4.76
C GLY A 157 -10.89 3.96 3.91
N GLY A 158 -11.93 4.74 4.15
CA GLY A 158 -13.18 4.67 3.39
C GLY A 158 -14.44 4.55 4.23
N ASP A 159 -14.35 4.82 5.55
CA ASP A 159 -15.51 4.97 6.43
C ASP A 159 -15.41 6.28 7.26
N GLU A 160 -16.31 6.47 8.20
CA GLU A 160 -16.40 7.71 8.99
C GLU A 160 -15.26 7.89 10.00
N THR A 161 -14.54 6.82 10.34
CA THR A 161 -13.46 6.80 11.34
C THR A 161 -12.07 6.67 10.73
N HIS A 162 -12.00 6.26 9.46
CA HIS A 162 -10.74 6.03 8.74
C HIS A 162 -10.75 6.76 7.40
N ILE A 163 -10.36 7.99 7.39
CA ILE A 163 -10.36 8.98 6.30
C ILE A 163 -11.45 8.68 5.26
N PRO A 164 -12.61 9.32 5.34
CA PRO A 164 -13.71 9.09 4.41
C PRO A 164 -13.25 9.23 2.96
N MET A 165 -13.61 8.26 2.11
CA MET A 165 -13.22 8.19 0.71
C MET A 165 -14.44 8.03 -0.18
N LYS A 166 -14.55 8.86 -1.21
CA LYS A 166 -15.59 8.81 -2.24
C LYS A 166 -14.97 8.52 -3.61
N LYS A 167 -15.77 8.02 -4.54
CA LYS A 167 -15.31 7.77 -5.91
C LYS A 167 -14.79 9.05 -6.60
N GLU A 168 -15.42 10.17 -6.32
CA GLU A 168 -15.09 11.49 -6.86
C GLU A 168 -13.71 11.99 -6.41
N ASP A 169 -13.20 11.50 -5.27
CA ASP A 169 -11.87 11.86 -4.78
C ASP A 169 -10.75 11.30 -5.67
N GLY A 170 -11.05 10.24 -6.44
CA GLY A 170 -10.15 9.67 -7.45
C GLY A 170 -10.12 10.40 -8.78
N ALA A 171 -10.90 11.47 -8.96
CA ALA A 171 -10.99 12.18 -10.23
C ALA A 171 -9.65 12.79 -10.65
N GLY A 172 -9.22 12.48 -11.88
CA GLY A 172 -7.97 12.95 -12.46
C GLY A 172 -6.73 12.12 -12.14
N PHE A 173 -6.83 11.11 -11.27
CA PHE A 173 -5.77 10.14 -11.07
C PHE A 173 -5.88 8.99 -12.07
N ASP A 174 -4.73 8.52 -12.55
CA ASP A 174 -4.66 7.34 -13.43
C ASP A 174 -4.95 6.05 -12.67
N TYR A 175 -4.54 5.99 -11.39
CA TYR A 175 -4.85 4.89 -10.49
C TYR A 175 -5.03 5.36 -9.05
N VAL A 176 -5.96 4.71 -8.32
CA VAL A 176 -6.19 4.93 -6.89
C VAL A 176 -6.04 3.60 -6.17
N ALA A 177 -4.95 3.47 -5.42
CA ALA A 177 -4.61 2.29 -4.65
C ALA A 177 -5.16 2.42 -3.23
N LEU A 178 -6.17 1.61 -2.88
CA LEU A 178 -6.87 1.67 -1.60
C LEU A 178 -6.50 0.51 -0.67
N GLY A 179 -6.23 0.82 0.59
CA GLY A 179 -6.19 -0.12 1.71
C GLY A 179 -7.31 0.12 2.71
N TYR A 180 -7.34 -0.67 3.80
CA TYR A 180 -8.31 -0.71 4.88
C TYR A 180 -9.32 -1.87 4.80
N ARG A 181 -9.77 -2.24 3.62
CA ARG A 181 -10.69 -3.36 3.45
C ARG A 181 -9.93 -4.63 3.13
N HIS A 182 -10.06 -5.63 4.01
CA HIS A 182 -9.37 -6.92 3.83
C HIS A 182 -9.93 -7.76 2.69
N ILE A 183 -11.16 -7.50 2.27
CA ILE A 183 -11.77 -8.13 1.09
C ILE A 183 -11.52 -7.24 -0.13
N PRO A 184 -10.92 -7.77 -1.20
CA PRO A 184 -10.64 -6.99 -2.40
C PRO A 184 -11.93 -6.50 -3.07
N GLY A 185 -11.86 -5.35 -3.71
CA GLY A 185 -13.03 -4.79 -4.38
C GLY A 185 -12.70 -3.64 -5.33
N VAL A 186 -13.26 -3.71 -6.53
CA VAL A 186 -13.14 -2.66 -7.53
C VAL A 186 -14.25 -1.62 -7.30
N LEU A 187 -13.88 -0.35 -7.13
CA LEU A 187 -14.80 0.76 -7.00
C LEU A 187 -15.05 1.47 -8.33
N VAL A 188 -13.99 1.63 -9.11
CA VAL A 188 -14.03 2.15 -10.49
C VAL A 188 -13.16 1.24 -11.34
N GLU A 189 -13.74 0.70 -12.40
CA GLU A 189 -13.06 -0.24 -13.31
C GLU A 189 -11.76 0.38 -13.82
N ASN A 190 -10.69 -0.41 -13.75
CA ASN A 190 -9.34 -0.03 -14.20
C ASN A 190 -8.75 1.25 -13.57
N GLN A 191 -9.36 1.80 -12.52
CA GLN A 191 -8.89 3.05 -11.91
C GLN A 191 -8.80 2.99 -10.39
N MET A 192 -9.78 2.40 -9.68
CA MET A 192 -9.85 2.48 -8.23
C MET A 192 -10.23 1.14 -7.61
N ALA A 193 -9.35 0.61 -6.78
CA ALA A 193 -9.57 -0.68 -6.13
C ALA A 193 -8.99 -0.74 -4.70
N TYR A 194 -9.68 -1.50 -3.85
CA TYR A 194 -9.12 -2.07 -2.62
C TYR A 194 -8.35 -3.35 -2.98
N ALA A 195 -7.09 -3.44 -2.55
CA ALA A 195 -6.30 -4.65 -2.79
C ALA A 195 -6.80 -5.85 -1.97
N GLY A 196 -7.35 -5.58 -0.81
CA GLY A 196 -7.59 -6.60 0.21
C GLY A 196 -6.31 -7.02 0.93
N SER A 197 -6.45 -7.87 1.93
CA SER A 197 -5.30 -8.49 2.60
C SER A 197 -4.78 -9.67 1.78
N PRO A 198 -3.45 -9.85 1.68
CA PRO A 198 -2.88 -11.02 0.97
C PRO A 198 -3.21 -12.36 1.63
N GLU A 199 -3.41 -12.35 2.94
CA GLU A 199 -3.85 -13.50 3.75
C GLU A 199 -5.01 -13.08 4.65
N PRO A 200 -6.03 -13.92 4.87
CA PRO A 200 -7.10 -13.63 5.81
C PRO A 200 -6.55 -13.60 7.25
N ILE A 201 -6.96 -12.61 8.03
CA ILE A 201 -6.59 -12.52 9.45
C ILE A 201 -7.78 -12.76 10.39
N ARG A 202 -8.99 -12.89 9.84
CA ARG A 202 -10.23 -13.21 10.56
C ARG A 202 -10.97 -14.34 9.86
N LEU A 203 -11.73 -15.11 10.60
CA LEU A 203 -12.50 -16.26 10.07
C LEU A 203 -13.58 -15.85 9.06
N GLU A 204 -14.07 -14.63 9.17
CA GLU A 204 -15.11 -14.08 8.29
C GLU A 204 -14.57 -13.63 6.93
N GLU A 205 -13.25 -13.46 6.81
CA GLU A 205 -12.58 -13.02 5.59
C GLU A 205 -12.43 -14.20 4.62
N THR A 206 -13.55 -14.58 4.02
CA THR A 206 -13.63 -15.70 3.07
C THR A 206 -13.53 -15.20 1.64
N GLY A 207 -13.02 -16.03 0.74
CA GLY A 207 -12.93 -15.70 -0.68
C GLY A 207 -11.49 -15.60 -1.18
N THR A 208 -11.29 -14.83 -2.24
CA THR A 208 -9.97 -14.65 -2.85
C THR A 208 -9.18 -13.59 -2.08
N HIS A 209 -7.95 -13.94 -1.74
CA HIS A 209 -6.95 -13.05 -1.16
C HIS A 209 -5.75 -12.93 -2.09
N GLY A 210 -5.02 -11.82 -2.02
CA GLY A 210 -3.86 -11.63 -2.88
C GLY A 210 -3.43 -10.16 -2.98
N VAL A 211 -2.93 -9.79 -4.15
CA VAL A 211 -2.50 -8.44 -4.48
C VAL A 211 -3.12 -8.03 -5.82
N VAL A 212 -3.21 -6.74 -6.06
CA VAL A 212 -3.57 -6.23 -7.39
C VAL A 212 -2.30 -6.16 -8.23
N TYR A 213 -2.33 -6.80 -9.39
CA TYR A 213 -1.34 -6.60 -10.45
C TYR A 213 -1.95 -5.65 -11.48
N GLY A 214 -1.23 -4.58 -11.81
CA GLY A 214 -1.69 -3.60 -12.80
C GLY A 214 -0.58 -3.20 -13.77
N GLU A 215 -1.01 -2.68 -14.91
CA GLU A 215 -0.14 -2.08 -15.91
C GLU A 215 -0.71 -0.73 -16.34
N ILE A 216 0.10 0.30 -16.38
CA ILE A 216 -0.25 1.61 -16.93
C ILE A 216 0.55 1.79 -18.22
N THR A 217 -0.14 1.98 -19.33
CA THR A 217 0.44 2.19 -20.65
C THR A 217 0.15 3.59 -21.15
N GLU A 218 1.08 4.16 -21.92
CA GLU A 218 0.93 5.44 -22.60
C GLU A 218 0.46 5.19 -24.03
N ASP A 219 -0.58 5.89 -24.46
CA ASP A 219 -1.06 5.81 -25.84
C ASP A 219 -0.30 6.74 -26.80
N GLU A 220 -0.65 6.71 -28.08
CA GLU A 220 -0.01 7.55 -29.11
C GLU A 220 -0.25 9.06 -28.92
N GLN A 221 -1.22 9.45 -28.10
CA GLN A 221 -1.54 10.83 -27.74
C GLN A 221 -0.84 11.28 -26.44
N GLY A 222 -0.07 10.40 -25.78
CA GLY A 222 0.59 10.68 -24.52
C GLY A 222 -0.36 10.61 -23.31
N GLN A 223 -1.51 9.91 -23.44
CA GLN A 223 -2.43 9.66 -22.34
C GLN A 223 -2.14 8.29 -21.70
N TYR A 224 -2.28 8.23 -20.38
CA TYR A 224 -2.03 7.02 -19.61
C TYR A 224 -3.32 6.24 -19.38
N HIS A 225 -3.25 4.92 -19.52
CA HIS A 225 -4.39 4.03 -19.36
C HIS A 225 -3.99 2.81 -18.53
N THR A 226 -4.89 2.42 -17.61
CA THR A 226 -4.81 1.16 -16.87
C THR A 226 -5.79 0.19 -17.53
N PRO A 227 -5.32 -0.86 -18.21
CA PRO A 227 -6.18 -1.82 -18.89
C PRO A 227 -6.94 -2.73 -17.95
#